data_ea4a251e7e30d6c02a33b2a7d9e6c9d6
#
_entry.id   ea4a251e7e30d6c02a33b2a7d9e6c9d6
#
_cell.length_a   1.000
_cell.length_b   1.000
_cell.length_c   1.000
_cell.angle_alpha   90.00
_cell.angle_beta   90.00
_cell.angle_gamma   90.00
#
_symmetry.space_group_name_H-M   'P 1'
#
loop_
_entity.id
_entity.type
_entity.pdbx_description
1 polymer ?
#
loop_
_entity_poly.entity_id
_entity_poly.type
_entity_poly.pdbx_seq_one_letter_code
_entity_poly.pdbx_strand_id
1 'polypeptide(L)'
;MKHFLIFVFCIFTLAGYAKKIPTVYIDGKGVMRWSDTRKEASFYGVNYTLPFAHAYRAMNYLGIDHKNAIDRDVYHIARLGLNAYRIHIWDVEISDAKGNLIDNEHLELLDYLLMRLRERDIRIVITSQTNFGNGYPEHNKPTGGYSYNYDKCDIHRNPEAIAAQEKYISALINHINPNTGLAYKDDPYIIGFEINNEPCHPGTKEETKNYIDRMLTALKKAGNQKPVFYNVSHNQHVTEAYYDTAIQGTTYQWYPIGLVAGYTRKGNFLPHVDSYNIPFSHIKGFDKKARLVYEFDPADIMYSYMYPVIARSFRTAGFQWITQFSYDPIDIAYANTEYQTHFLNLAYTPHKAISMKIAAEVARNIKRGESFGTYPNDTVFTNVHVSYKQDLSELNRPDAFFYSNTTHSHPVAIEHLQAIAGCGSSPIIKYEGTGAYFVDRLENGIWRLEVLPDAIQVSDPFAKPSLKKETVTIVNNAWDMTLRLPDLGEDFIATALNDGNSLDIEAINSTLPCLRPGVYLLKRKDYNPVNKWNKDTRWQNIRLGEYVQPNIRQRKDFTVIHQPTKTVDAGKDLVIEAQIIG
;
A
#
# COMPACT_ATOMS: atom_id res chain seq x y z
N MET A 1 -62.28 -44.46 19.47
CA MET A 1 -61.21 -43.73 20.14
C MET A 1 -60.11 -43.42 19.06
N LYS A 2 -60.08 -42.19 18.59
CA LYS A 2 -59.11 -41.73 17.58
C LYS A 2 -57.96 -41.01 18.30
N HIS A 3 -56.77 -41.52 18.21
CA HIS A 3 -55.55 -40.86 18.74
C HIS A 3 -55.07 -39.85 17.72
N PHE A 4 -55.05 -38.57 18.13
CA PHE A 4 -54.45 -37.46 17.38
C PHE A 4 -53.00 -37.30 17.85
N LEU A 5 -52.06 -37.62 16.97
CA LEU A 5 -50.62 -37.35 17.21
C LEU A 5 -50.32 -35.90 16.80
N ILE A 6 -49.97 -35.07 17.77
CA ILE A 6 -49.46 -33.72 17.53
C ILE A 6 -47.95 -33.81 17.31
N PHE A 7 -47.49 -33.56 16.07
CA PHE A 7 -46.09 -33.35 15.73
C PHE A 7 -45.71 -31.89 16.05
N VAL A 8 -44.92 -31.69 17.10
CA VAL A 8 -44.30 -30.40 17.41
C VAL A 8 -43.05 -30.28 16.57
N PHE A 9 -43.10 -29.43 15.54
CA PHE A 9 -41.93 -29.05 14.76
C PHE A 9 -41.13 -27.99 15.54
N CYS A 10 -40.03 -28.38 16.21
CA CYS A 10 -39.05 -27.44 16.73
C CYS A 10 -38.21 -26.87 15.57
N ILE A 11 -38.55 -25.68 15.11
CA ILE A 11 -37.70 -24.91 14.19
C ILE A 11 -36.53 -24.36 15.02
N PHE A 12 -35.40 -25.06 14.98
CA PHE A 12 -34.14 -24.49 15.43
C PHE A 12 -33.70 -23.44 14.39
N THR A 13 -33.97 -22.19 14.65
CA THR A 13 -33.31 -21.08 13.95
C THR A 13 -31.84 -21.08 14.36
N LEU A 14 -30.96 -21.65 13.52
CA LEU A 14 -29.51 -21.43 13.56
C LEU A 14 -29.31 -19.96 13.21
N ALA A 15 -29.42 -19.07 14.18
CA ALA A 15 -28.85 -17.74 14.09
C ALA A 15 -27.33 -17.91 14.07
N GLY A 16 -26.77 -18.01 12.88
CA GLY A 16 -25.33 -17.92 12.69
C GLY A 16 -24.88 -16.56 13.24
N TYR A 17 -24.24 -16.55 14.39
CA TYR A 17 -23.57 -15.35 14.91
C TYR A 17 -22.53 -14.92 13.88
N ALA A 18 -22.86 -13.97 13.02
CA ALA A 18 -21.88 -13.32 12.16
C ALA A 18 -20.77 -12.78 13.09
N LYS A 19 -19.57 -13.30 12.94
CA LYS A 19 -18.41 -12.90 13.77
C LYS A 19 -18.25 -11.38 13.63
N LYS A 20 -18.42 -10.65 14.72
CA LYS A 20 -18.29 -9.19 14.72
C LYS A 20 -16.87 -8.82 14.27
N ILE A 21 -16.78 -8.01 13.22
CA ILE A 21 -15.49 -7.52 12.71
C ILE A 21 -14.86 -6.64 13.78
N PRO A 22 -13.61 -6.91 14.21
CA PRO A 22 -12.97 -6.14 15.25
C PRO A 22 -12.68 -4.71 14.78
N THR A 23 -12.93 -3.75 15.67
CA THR A 23 -12.55 -2.34 15.51
C THR A 23 -11.26 -2.03 16.25
N VAL A 24 -10.79 -0.80 16.14
CA VAL A 24 -9.60 -0.32 16.83
C VAL A 24 -9.98 0.76 17.85
N TYR A 25 -9.30 0.77 18.99
CA TYR A 25 -9.37 1.85 19.98
C TYR A 25 -7.97 2.24 20.46
N ILE A 26 -7.85 3.43 21.06
CA ILE A 26 -6.59 3.91 21.66
C ILE A 26 -6.72 3.77 23.19
N ASP A 27 -5.76 3.07 23.80
CA ASP A 27 -5.73 2.91 25.26
C ASP A 27 -5.16 4.15 25.99
N GLY A 28 -5.21 4.15 27.32
CA GLY A 28 -4.73 5.26 28.14
C GLY A 28 -3.22 5.55 28.05
N LYS A 29 -2.47 4.70 27.33
CA LYS A 29 -1.02 4.84 27.07
C LYS A 29 -0.74 5.17 25.60
N GLY A 30 -1.75 5.62 24.85
CA GLY A 30 -1.60 5.96 23.44
C GLY A 30 -1.33 4.75 22.53
N VAL A 31 -1.68 3.54 22.96
CA VAL A 31 -1.47 2.32 22.17
C VAL A 31 -2.75 1.98 21.41
N MET A 32 -2.62 1.83 20.11
CA MET A 32 -3.68 1.34 19.24
C MET A 32 -3.89 -0.16 19.47
N ARG A 33 -5.13 -0.57 19.78
CA ARG A 33 -5.47 -1.95 20.11
C ARG A 33 -6.72 -2.45 19.40
N TRP A 34 -6.73 -3.74 19.12
CA TRP A 34 -7.93 -4.43 18.65
C TRP A 34 -8.97 -4.53 19.76
N SER A 35 -10.26 -4.29 19.42
CA SER A 35 -11.37 -4.28 20.37
C SER A 35 -11.71 -5.66 20.94
N ASP A 36 -11.44 -6.73 20.18
CA ASP A 36 -11.72 -8.13 20.56
C ASP A 36 -10.61 -8.74 21.42
N THR A 37 -9.37 -8.68 20.95
CA THR A 37 -8.22 -9.33 21.57
C THR A 37 -7.46 -8.45 22.55
N ARG A 38 -7.67 -7.13 22.51
CA ARG A 38 -6.89 -6.11 23.21
C ARG A 38 -5.39 -6.12 22.88
N LYS A 39 -4.97 -6.93 21.94
CA LYS A 39 -3.59 -6.94 21.44
C LYS A 39 -3.28 -5.65 20.70
N GLU A 40 -2.00 -5.32 20.61
CA GLU A 40 -1.54 -4.21 19.78
C GLU A 40 -2.00 -4.40 18.33
N ALA A 41 -2.51 -3.33 17.73
CA ALA A 41 -2.82 -3.27 16.31
C ALA A 41 -1.67 -2.55 15.60
N SER A 42 -1.17 -3.12 14.52
CA SER A 42 -0.10 -2.55 13.70
C SER A 42 -0.46 -2.65 12.23
N PHE A 43 -0.26 -1.55 11.51
CA PHE A 43 -0.71 -1.38 10.13
C PHE A 43 0.42 -0.81 9.28
N TYR A 44 0.51 -1.32 8.04
CA TYR A 44 1.47 -0.83 7.07
C TYR A 44 0.85 -0.85 5.67
N GLY A 45 0.98 0.24 4.93
CA GLY A 45 0.37 0.34 3.62
C GLY A 45 0.69 1.62 2.88
N VAL A 46 -0.29 2.14 2.16
CA VAL A 46 -0.10 3.23 1.20
C VAL A 46 -1.18 4.30 1.29
N ASN A 47 -0.90 5.45 0.72
CA ASN A 47 -1.88 6.43 0.26
C ASN A 47 -2.18 6.21 -1.22
N TYR A 48 -3.41 6.49 -1.62
CA TYR A 48 -3.90 6.33 -2.99
C TYR A 48 -5.05 7.29 -3.24
N THR A 49 -5.11 7.93 -4.40
CA THR A 49 -5.96 9.10 -4.62
C THR A 49 -6.91 8.99 -5.82
N LEU A 50 -6.99 7.84 -6.52
CA LEU A 50 -7.71 7.70 -7.80
C LEU A 50 -9.13 8.29 -7.83
N PRO A 51 -9.97 8.20 -6.78
CA PRO A 51 -11.30 8.85 -6.79
C PRO A 51 -11.24 10.38 -6.96
N PHE A 52 -10.06 10.99 -6.77
CA PHE A 52 -9.88 12.43 -6.70
C PHE A 52 -8.70 12.93 -7.52
N ALA A 53 -8.63 14.25 -7.66
CA ALA A 53 -7.45 15.00 -8.07
C ALA A 53 -6.88 14.57 -9.42
N HIS A 54 -5.54 14.58 -9.54
CA HIS A 54 -4.88 14.29 -10.80
C HIS A 54 -5.18 12.88 -11.32
N ALA A 55 -5.19 11.87 -10.47
CA ALA A 55 -5.44 10.50 -10.90
C ALA A 55 -6.82 10.35 -11.56
N TYR A 56 -7.87 10.91 -10.95
CA TYR A 56 -9.21 10.93 -11.54
C TYR A 56 -9.23 11.60 -12.91
N ARG A 57 -8.62 12.78 -13.05
CA ARG A 57 -8.58 13.52 -14.32
C ARG A 57 -7.74 12.83 -15.38
N ALA A 58 -6.62 12.21 -14.97
CA ALA A 58 -5.78 11.45 -15.87
C ALA A 58 -6.52 10.23 -16.46
N MET A 59 -7.30 9.52 -15.63
CA MET A 59 -8.14 8.41 -16.10
C MET A 59 -9.18 8.88 -17.12
N ASN A 60 -9.88 9.99 -16.82
CA ASN A 60 -10.81 10.61 -17.77
C ASN A 60 -10.13 10.99 -19.09
N TYR A 61 -8.95 11.62 -19.01
CA TYR A 61 -8.20 12.02 -20.21
C TYR A 61 -7.79 10.81 -21.07
N LEU A 62 -7.45 9.69 -20.43
CA LEU A 62 -7.04 8.45 -21.11
C LEU A 62 -8.24 7.56 -21.51
N GLY A 63 -9.47 7.90 -21.12
CA GLY A 63 -10.67 7.10 -21.37
C GLY A 63 -10.69 5.77 -20.62
N ILE A 64 -10.11 5.73 -19.39
CA ILE A 64 -10.01 4.54 -18.55
C ILE A 64 -11.17 4.49 -17.57
N ASP A 65 -11.77 3.32 -17.42
CA ASP A 65 -12.80 3.06 -16.41
C ASP A 65 -12.20 3.08 -15.00
N HIS A 66 -12.66 4.00 -14.16
CA HIS A 66 -12.14 4.21 -12.81
C HIS A 66 -12.36 3.01 -11.89
N LYS A 67 -13.51 2.34 -11.98
CA LYS A 67 -13.80 1.17 -11.12
C LYS A 67 -12.88 0.00 -11.47
N ASN A 68 -12.65 -0.22 -12.75
CA ASN A 68 -11.70 -1.24 -13.18
C ASN A 68 -10.27 -0.90 -12.73
N ALA A 69 -9.83 0.35 -12.83
CA ALA A 69 -8.53 0.79 -12.33
C ALA A 69 -8.41 0.56 -10.80
N ILE A 70 -9.44 0.93 -10.02
CA ILE A 70 -9.49 0.67 -8.58
C ILE A 70 -9.37 -0.83 -8.27
N ASP A 71 -10.10 -1.69 -8.98
CA ASP A 71 -10.05 -3.14 -8.77
C ASP A 71 -8.65 -3.72 -8.97
N ARG A 72 -7.97 -3.26 -10.00
CA ARG A 72 -6.61 -3.68 -10.35
C ARG A 72 -5.60 -3.23 -9.29
N ASP A 73 -5.66 -1.98 -8.85
CA ASP A 73 -4.75 -1.45 -7.85
C ASP A 73 -5.00 -2.05 -6.46
N VAL A 74 -6.25 -2.22 -6.06
CA VAL A 74 -6.61 -2.88 -4.79
C VAL A 74 -6.14 -4.34 -4.76
N TYR A 75 -6.19 -5.06 -5.89
CA TYR A 75 -5.58 -6.39 -5.99
C TYR A 75 -4.07 -6.34 -5.72
N HIS A 76 -3.33 -5.43 -6.35
CA HIS A 76 -1.89 -5.28 -6.14
C HIS A 76 -1.55 -4.95 -4.68
N ILE A 77 -2.28 -4.00 -4.07
CA ILE A 77 -2.11 -3.63 -2.65
C ILE A 77 -2.32 -4.84 -1.73
N ALA A 78 -3.37 -5.62 -1.98
CA ALA A 78 -3.65 -6.86 -1.25
C ALA A 78 -2.57 -7.93 -1.50
N ARG A 79 -2.09 -8.06 -2.74
CA ARG A 79 -1.05 -9.03 -3.11
C ARG A 79 0.28 -8.77 -2.42
N LEU A 80 0.60 -7.51 -2.21
CA LEU A 80 1.75 -7.08 -1.41
C LEU A 80 1.57 -7.34 0.09
N GLY A 81 0.36 -7.72 0.55
CA GLY A 81 0.07 -7.94 1.96
C GLY A 81 0.00 -6.65 2.76
N LEU A 82 -0.28 -5.53 2.11
CA LEU A 82 -0.51 -4.25 2.76
C LEU A 82 -1.91 -4.25 3.41
N ASN A 83 -2.00 -3.82 4.66
CA ASN A 83 -3.23 -3.85 5.45
C ASN A 83 -3.69 -2.48 5.94
N ALA A 84 -3.05 -1.41 5.45
CA ALA A 84 -3.38 -0.02 5.74
C ALA A 84 -3.60 0.77 4.46
N TYR A 85 -4.59 1.61 4.48
CA TYR A 85 -4.91 2.50 3.40
C TYR A 85 -5.34 3.86 3.95
N ARG A 86 -4.63 4.92 3.61
CA ARG A 86 -5.03 6.27 3.95
C ARG A 86 -5.53 6.97 2.70
N ILE A 87 -6.73 7.53 2.74
CA ILE A 87 -7.26 8.31 1.64
C ILE A 87 -7.30 9.80 1.98
N HIS A 88 -6.72 10.59 1.08
CA HIS A 88 -6.99 12.01 1.00
C HIS A 88 -8.33 12.24 0.30
N ILE A 89 -9.22 12.97 0.95
CA ILE A 89 -10.42 13.44 0.29
C ILE A 89 -10.22 14.89 -0.10
N TRP A 90 -10.37 15.18 -1.38
CA TRP A 90 -10.46 16.54 -1.89
C TRP A 90 -11.88 17.06 -1.63
N ASP A 91 -12.05 17.71 -0.49
CA ASP A 91 -13.33 18.28 -0.07
C ASP A 91 -13.94 19.21 -1.13
N VAL A 92 -13.09 19.89 -1.89
CA VAL A 92 -13.50 20.76 -3.02
C VAL A 92 -14.19 19.99 -4.15
N GLU A 93 -14.00 18.68 -4.27
CA GLU A 93 -14.59 17.84 -5.32
C GLU A 93 -15.89 17.16 -4.89
N ILE A 94 -16.22 17.14 -3.57
CA ILE A 94 -17.43 16.51 -3.02
C ILE A 94 -18.24 17.41 -2.08
N SER A 95 -17.96 18.72 -2.03
CA SER A 95 -18.73 19.65 -1.22
C SER A 95 -19.09 20.93 -1.96
N ASP A 96 -20.14 21.60 -1.50
CA ASP A 96 -20.47 22.97 -1.91
C ASP A 96 -19.80 24.01 -0.97
N ALA A 97 -19.93 25.29 -1.31
CA ALA A 97 -19.35 26.40 -0.54
C ALA A 97 -19.87 26.50 0.90
N LYS A 98 -20.99 25.85 1.23
CA LYS A 98 -21.60 25.82 2.57
C LYS A 98 -21.29 24.53 3.33
N GLY A 99 -20.44 23.67 2.78
CA GLY A 99 -20.09 22.38 3.37
C GLY A 99 -21.18 21.32 3.27
N ASN A 100 -22.14 21.43 2.34
CA ASN A 100 -23.00 20.30 2.04
C ASN A 100 -22.21 19.27 1.22
N LEU A 101 -22.40 17.99 1.53
CA LEU A 101 -21.87 16.90 0.73
C LEU A 101 -22.65 16.85 -0.60
N ILE A 102 -21.93 16.66 -1.70
CA ILE A 102 -22.49 16.54 -3.05
C ILE A 102 -22.44 15.09 -3.46
N ASP A 103 -23.59 14.55 -3.90
CA ASP A 103 -23.70 13.24 -4.52
C ASP A 103 -23.23 13.36 -5.97
N ASN A 104 -22.05 12.84 -6.26
CA ASN A 104 -21.41 12.88 -7.57
C ASN A 104 -20.47 11.69 -7.77
N GLU A 105 -19.88 11.59 -8.97
CA GLU A 105 -18.98 10.49 -9.34
C GLU A 105 -17.78 10.33 -8.40
N HIS A 106 -17.21 11.41 -7.88
CA HIS A 106 -16.10 11.31 -6.91
C HIS A 106 -16.53 10.60 -5.63
N LEU A 107 -17.72 10.92 -5.10
CA LEU A 107 -18.26 10.26 -3.91
C LEU A 107 -18.63 8.79 -4.20
N GLU A 108 -19.20 8.51 -5.38
CA GLU A 108 -19.48 7.14 -5.82
C GLU A 108 -18.21 6.29 -5.93
N LEU A 109 -17.13 6.85 -6.49
CA LEU A 109 -15.84 6.16 -6.61
C LEU A 109 -15.17 5.97 -5.25
N LEU A 110 -15.32 6.91 -4.32
CA LEU A 110 -14.88 6.74 -2.94
C LEU A 110 -15.62 5.57 -2.27
N ASP A 111 -16.94 5.54 -2.37
CA ASP A 111 -17.77 4.45 -1.83
C ASP A 111 -17.35 3.08 -2.41
N TYR A 112 -17.11 3.04 -3.71
CA TYR A 112 -16.65 1.84 -4.40
C TYR A 112 -15.28 1.39 -3.89
N LEU A 113 -14.30 2.30 -3.79
CA LEU A 113 -12.97 2.00 -3.29
C LEU A 113 -13.02 1.45 -1.84
N LEU A 114 -13.80 2.09 -0.95
CA LEU A 114 -13.91 1.65 0.44
C LEU A 114 -14.49 0.22 0.53
N MET A 115 -15.47 -0.11 -0.30
CA MET A 115 -16.01 -1.46 -0.41
C MET A 115 -14.93 -2.46 -0.87
N ARG A 116 -14.16 -2.14 -1.91
CA ARG A 116 -13.12 -3.03 -2.45
C ARG A 116 -11.98 -3.28 -1.46
N LEU A 117 -11.56 -2.25 -0.71
CA LEU A 117 -10.59 -2.40 0.38
C LEU A 117 -11.11 -3.31 1.49
N ARG A 118 -12.37 -3.14 1.88
CA ARG A 118 -13.04 -3.99 2.86
C ARG A 118 -13.04 -5.47 2.45
N GLU A 119 -13.33 -5.79 1.20
CA GLU A 119 -13.32 -7.15 0.67
C GLU A 119 -11.94 -7.83 0.78
N ARG A 120 -10.87 -7.03 0.86
CA ARG A 120 -9.48 -7.47 0.99
C ARG A 120 -8.93 -7.40 2.43
N ASP A 121 -9.77 -7.11 3.42
CA ASP A 121 -9.39 -6.92 4.83
C ASP A 121 -8.35 -5.80 5.05
N ILE A 122 -8.39 -4.75 4.23
CA ILE A 122 -7.53 -3.58 4.34
C ILE A 122 -8.22 -2.53 5.20
N ARG A 123 -7.55 -2.02 6.24
CA ARG A 123 -8.07 -1.00 7.15
C ARG A 123 -7.82 0.39 6.61
N ILE A 124 -8.69 1.31 6.97
CA ILE A 124 -8.78 2.62 6.34
C ILE A 124 -8.71 3.73 7.39
N VAL A 125 -7.90 4.75 7.12
CA VAL A 125 -7.97 6.08 7.76
C VAL A 125 -8.44 7.07 6.70
N ILE A 126 -9.49 7.80 7.01
CA ILE A 126 -10.01 8.87 6.15
C ILE A 126 -9.45 10.20 6.62
N THR A 127 -8.75 10.90 5.72
CA THR A 127 -8.37 12.30 5.86
C THR A 127 -9.42 13.15 5.17
N SER A 128 -10.22 13.86 5.96
CA SER A 128 -11.48 14.44 5.47
C SER A 128 -11.32 15.68 4.62
N GLN A 129 -10.19 16.38 4.73
CA GLN A 129 -9.90 17.62 3.99
C GLN A 129 -8.48 17.64 3.48
N THR A 130 -8.32 17.99 2.21
CA THR A 130 -7.04 18.20 1.56
C THR A 130 -7.06 19.51 0.82
N ASN A 131 -6.48 20.55 1.41
CA ASN A 131 -6.32 21.85 0.74
C ASN A 131 -4.93 21.95 0.11
N PHE A 132 -4.73 21.23 -0.96
CA PHE A 132 -3.56 21.28 -1.84
C PHE A 132 -3.97 21.37 -3.29
N GLY A 133 -3.08 21.88 -4.12
CA GLY A 133 -3.15 21.69 -5.55
C GLY A 133 -3.25 20.20 -5.87
N ASN A 134 -3.92 19.87 -6.95
CA ASN A 134 -4.24 18.49 -7.30
C ASN A 134 -3.24 17.87 -8.27
N GLY A 135 -1.99 18.26 -8.17
CA GLY A 135 -0.90 17.65 -8.88
C GLY A 135 -0.80 18.04 -10.35
N TYR A 136 0.06 17.35 -11.05
CA TYR A 136 0.42 17.52 -12.45
C TYR A 136 -0.30 16.44 -13.29
N PRO A 137 -0.58 16.66 -14.59
CA PRO A 137 -0.27 17.86 -15.38
C PRO A 137 -1.35 18.95 -15.34
N GLU A 138 -2.44 18.76 -14.64
CA GLU A 138 -3.62 19.60 -14.76
C GLU A 138 -3.90 20.37 -13.47
N HIS A 139 -4.26 21.65 -13.65
CA HIS A 139 -4.63 22.50 -12.55
C HIS A 139 -6.02 22.15 -11.98
N ASN A 140 -6.25 22.49 -10.72
CA ASN A 140 -7.57 22.40 -10.11
C ASN A 140 -8.60 23.17 -10.95
N LYS A 141 -9.70 22.49 -11.27
CA LYS A 141 -10.87 23.19 -11.81
C LYS A 141 -11.62 23.87 -10.67
N PRO A 142 -12.22 25.07 -10.92
CA PRO A 142 -13.14 25.66 -9.95
C PRO A 142 -14.28 24.68 -9.66
N THR A 143 -14.43 24.27 -8.41
CA THR A 143 -15.47 23.32 -8.00
C THR A 143 -16.56 23.95 -7.17
N GLY A 144 -16.27 25.11 -6.54
CA GLY A 144 -17.18 25.77 -5.59
C GLY A 144 -17.27 25.07 -4.23
N GLY A 145 -16.39 24.09 -3.94
CA GLY A 145 -16.30 23.45 -2.63
C GLY A 145 -15.91 24.42 -1.51
N TYR A 146 -16.22 24.06 -0.25
CA TYR A 146 -16.11 25.01 0.86
C TYR A 146 -14.69 25.55 1.06
N SER A 147 -13.66 24.75 0.83
CA SER A 147 -12.26 25.20 0.99
C SER A 147 -11.69 25.91 -0.24
N TYR A 148 -12.36 25.85 -1.38
CA TYR A 148 -11.87 26.37 -2.66
C TYR A 148 -11.53 27.87 -2.64
N ASN A 149 -12.33 28.67 -1.92
CA ASN A 149 -12.20 30.13 -1.89
C ASN A 149 -11.26 30.65 -0.79
N TYR A 150 -10.58 29.75 -0.06
CA TYR A 150 -9.72 30.11 1.05
C TYR A 150 -8.30 29.61 0.82
N ASP A 151 -7.32 30.45 1.18
CA ASP A 151 -5.94 29.99 1.27
C ASP A 151 -5.79 28.92 2.37
N LYS A 152 -4.84 28.02 2.20
CA LYS A 152 -4.57 26.91 3.12
C LYS A 152 -4.49 27.32 4.59
N CYS A 153 -3.92 28.50 4.88
CA CYS A 153 -3.78 28.99 6.25
C CYS A 153 -5.02 29.73 6.76
N ASP A 154 -5.83 30.30 5.87
CA ASP A 154 -7.02 31.10 6.26
C ASP A 154 -8.22 30.20 6.58
N ILE A 155 -8.31 29.03 5.97
CA ILE A 155 -9.42 28.10 6.20
C ILE A 155 -9.57 27.69 7.67
N HIS A 156 -8.48 27.70 8.45
CA HIS A 156 -8.48 27.34 9.88
C HIS A 156 -8.78 28.54 10.80
N ARG A 157 -8.98 29.72 10.24
CA ARG A 157 -9.20 30.98 10.98
C ARG A 157 -10.50 31.69 10.58
N ASN A 158 -10.92 31.51 9.33
CA ASN A 158 -12.14 32.13 8.84
C ASN A 158 -13.38 31.46 9.45
N PRO A 159 -14.26 32.22 10.16
CA PRO A 159 -15.42 31.63 10.84
C PRO A 159 -16.42 30.93 9.90
N GLU A 160 -16.58 31.43 8.66
CA GLU A 160 -17.48 30.84 7.66
C GLU A 160 -16.90 29.55 7.12
N ALA A 161 -15.59 29.51 6.83
CA ALA A 161 -14.90 28.28 6.40
C ALA A 161 -14.96 27.19 7.49
N ILE A 162 -14.72 27.57 8.75
CA ILE A 162 -14.79 26.64 9.87
C ILE A 162 -16.24 26.09 10.03
N ALA A 163 -17.26 26.94 9.93
CA ALA A 163 -18.66 26.52 10.01
C ALA A 163 -19.04 25.58 8.84
N ALA A 164 -18.55 25.87 7.63
CA ALA A 164 -18.73 24.98 6.47
C ALA A 164 -18.01 23.63 6.67
N GLN A 165 -16.82 23.62 7.24
CA GLN A 165 -16.10 22.38 7.55
C GLN A 165 -16.79 21.55 8.63
N GLU A 166 -17.31 22.18 9.71
CA GLU A 166 -18.09 21.47 10.74
C GLU A 166 -19.29 20.73 10.13
N LYS A 167 -19.97 21.38 9.19
CA LYS A 167 -21.11 20.78 8.48
C LYS A 167 -20.66 19.65 7.55
N TYR A 168 -19.61 19.88 6.77
CA TYR A 168 -19.04 18.94 5.83
C TYR A 168 -18.58 17.65 6.53
N ILE A 169 -17.75 17.77 7.58
CA ILE A 169 -17.20 16.61 8.26
C ILE A 169 -18.31 15.79 8.95
N SER A 170 -19.35 16.49 9.46
CA SER A 170 -20.53 15.83 10.03
C SER A 170 -21.34 15.07 8.98
N ALA A 171 -21.53 15.65 7.80
CA ALA A 171 -22.21 15.01 6.69
C ALA A 171 -21.40 13.81 6.16
N LEU A 172 -20.09 13.97 5.98
CA LEU A 172 -19.20 12.93 5.48
C LEU A 172 -19.23 11.67 6.34
N ILE A 173 -19.06 11.79 7.65
CA ILE A 173 -19.04 10.59 8.52
C ILE A 173 -20.41 9.90 8.64
N ASN A 174 -21.50 10.63 8.39
CA ASN A 174 -22.86 10.11 8.35
C ASN A 174 -23.29 9.61 6.97
N HIS A 175 -22.49 9.85 5.92
CA HIS A 175 -22.77 9.32 4.58
C HIS A 175 -22.85 7.80 4.64
N ILE A 176 -23.93 7.24 4.11
CA ILE A 176 -24.15 5.81 4.02
C ILE A 176 -23.62 5.34 2.69
N ASN A 177 -22.55 4.55 2.71
CA ASN A 177 -22.02 3.91 1.52
C ASN A 177 -23.06 2.95 0.94
N PRO A 178 -23.59 3.18 -0.27
CA PRO A 178 -24.63 2.35 -0.86
C PRO A 178 -24.19 0.91 -1.12
N ASN A 179 -22.86 0.68 -1.29
CA ASN A 179 -22.33 -0.65 -1.54
C ASN A 179 -22.23 -1.51 -0.28
N THR A 180 -22.16 -0.90 0.91
CA THR A 180 -22.01 -1.61 2.19
C THR A 180 -23.21 -1.47 3.10
N GLY A 181 -24.07 -0.48 2.86
CA GLY A 181 -25.21 -0.12 3.71
C GLY A 181 -24.81 0.47 5.07
N LEU A 182 -23.54 0.86 5.27
CA LEU A 182 -23.02 1.39 6.53
C LEU A 182 -22.63 2.86 6.38
N ALA A 183 -22.91 3.65 7.41
CA ALA A 183 -22.31 4.98 7.49
C ALA A 183 -20.79 4.86 7.72
N TYR A 184 -20.01 5.81 7.22
CA TYR A 184 -18.54 5.77 7.39
C TYR A 184 -18.13 5.68 8.87
N LYS A 185 -18.81 6.37 9.76
CA LYS A 185 -18.58 6.26 11.20
C LYS A 185 -18.86 4.86 11.78
N ASP A 186 -19.71 4.06 11.15
CA ASP A 186 -20.13 2.75 11.62
C ASP A 186 -19.40 1.59 10.92
N ASP A 187 -18.70 1.85 9.79
CA ASP A 187 -17.94 0.81 9.07
C ASP A 187 -16.71 0.37 9.88
N PRO A 188 -16.63 -0.91 10.33
CA PRO A 188 -15.52 -1.39 11.15
C PRO A 188 -14.16 -1.39 10.44
N TYR A 189 -14.12 -1.27 9.11
CA TYR A 189 -12.87 -1.16 8.35
C TYR A 189 -12.27 0.24 8.38
N ILE A 190 -13.09 1.27 8.55
CA ILE A 190 -12.62 2.63 8.80
C ILE A 190 -12.25 2.70 10.29
N ILE A 191 -10.95 2.76 10.60
CA ILE A 191 -10.46 2.71 11.99
C ILE A 191 -10.37 4.07 12.66
N GLY A 192 -10.42 5.15 11.91
CA GLY A 192 -10.35 6.51 12.44
C GLY A 192 -10.46 7.57 11.36
N PHE A 193 -10.61 8.81 11.81
CA PHE A 193 -10.67 10.00 10.97
C PHE A 193 -9.52 10.94 11.30
N GLU A 194 -8.85 11.43 10.29
CA GLU A 194 -7.90 12.54 10.36
C GLU A 194 -8.61 13.81 9.86
N ILE A 195 -8.56 14.88 10.65
CA ILE A 195 -9.37 16.06 10.37
C ILE A 195 -8.89 16.75 9.08
N ASN A 196 -7.58 17.00 8.96
CA ASN A 196 -7.00 17.69 7.81
C ASN A 196 -5.71 17.02 7.35
N ASN A 197 -5.38 17.17 6.07
CA ASN A 197 -4.04 16.93 5.57
C ASN A 197 -3.21 18.19 5.72
N GLU A 198 -2.09 18.10 6.42
CA GLU A 198 -1.08 19.16 6.59
C GLU A 198 -1.64 20.55 6.89
N PRO A 199 -2.38 20.70 8.01
CA PRO A 199 -3.00 21.98 8.36
C PRO A 199 -1.97 23.08 8.54
N CYS A 200 -2.34 24.32 8.17
CA CYS A 200 -1.55 25.52 8.39
C CYS A 200 -2.18 26.38 9.51
N HIS A 201 -1.46 26.53 10.62
CA HIS A 201 -1.89 27.33 11.76
C HIS A 201 -0.91 28.48 12.03
N PRO A 202 -1.06 29.63 11.35
CA PRO A 202 -0.15 30.76 11.53
C PRO A 202 -0.42 31.56 12.80
N GLY A 203 -1.53 31.28 13.50
CA GLY A 203 -1.99 31.98 14.68
C GLY A 203 -1.39 31.48 16.01
N THR A 204 -2.14 31.67 17.08
CA THR A 204 -1.76 31.30 18.45
C THR A 204 -2.11 29.83 18.77
N LYS A 205 -1.55 29.32 19.87
CA LYS A 205 -1.93 28.01 20.42
C LYS A 205 -3.42 27.96 20.78
N GLU A 206 -3.98 29.04 21.30
CA GLU A 206 -5.40 29.14 21.67
C GLU A 206 -6.31 29.04 20.43
N GLU A 207 -6.02 29.80 19.38
CA GLU A 207 -6.77 29.75 18.11
C GLU A 207 -6.74 28.33 17.52
N THR A 208 -5.56 27.70 17.52
CA THR A 208 -5.37 26.34 17.04
C THR A 208 -6.17 25.33 17.86
N LYS A 209 -6.10 25.43 19.20
CA LYS A 209 -6.88 24.59 20.10
C LYS A 209 -8.37 24.75 19.87
N ASN A 210 -8.85 25.98 19.80
CA ASN A 210 -10.27 26.29 19.57
C ASN A 210 -10.78 25.70 18.26
N TYR A 211 -9.99 25.78 17.19
CA TYR A 211 -10.34 25.17 15.90
C TYR A 211 -10.46 23.64 16.04
N ILE A 212 -9.45 22.96 16.62
CA ILE A 212 -9.46 21.50 16.79
C ILE A 212 -10.65 21.08 17.67
N ASP A 213 -10.91 21.77 18.78
CA ASP A 213 -12.04 21.46 19.68
C ASP A 213 -13.40 21.65 18.99
N ARG A 214 -13.55 22.62 18.06
CA ARG A 214 -14.74 22.77 17.23
C ARG A 214 -14.95 21.56 16.32
N MET A 215 -13.92 21.09 15.61
CA MET A 215 -13.99 19.90 14.74
C MET A 215 -14.32 18.65 15.56
N LEU A 216 -13.68 18.45 16.70
CA LEU A 216 -13.99 17.35 17.62
C LEU A 216 -15.45 17.38 18.12
N THR A 217 -15.95 18.58 18.41
CA THR A 217 -17.35 18.80 18.83
C THR A 217 -18.32 18.44 17.70
N ALA A 218 -18.03 18.83 16.46
CA ALA A 218 -18.83 18.51 15.29
C ALA A 218 -18.89 16.98 15.08
N LEU A 219 -17.74 16.31 15.09
CA LEU A 219 -17.63 14.86 14.97
C LEU A 219 -18.40 14.12 16.09
N LYS A 220 -18.27 14.58 17.34
CA LYS A 220 -18.98 14.00 18.49
C LYS A 220 -20.49 14.17 18.37
N LYS A 221 -20.97 15.36 17.98
CA LYS A 221 -22.40 15.64 17.75
C LYS A 221 -22.97 14.78 16.61
N ALA A 222 -22.16 14.48 15.58
CA ALA A 222 -22.49 13.60 14.48
C ALA A 222 -22.49 12.11 14.87
N GLY A 223 -22.13 11.75 16.11
CA GLY A 223 -22.17 10.41 16.65
C GLY A 223 -20.91 9.58 16.43
N ASN A 224 -19.78 10.22 16.10
CA ASN A 224 -18.51 9.50 15.94
C ASN A 224 -18.05 8.85 17.26
N GLN A 225 -17.69 7.56 17.18
CA GLN A 225 -17.10 6.78 18.27
C GLN A 225 -15.67 6.31 17.94
N LYS A 226 -15.21 6.57 16.72
CA LYS A 226 -13.88 6.16 16.27
C LYS A 226 -12.81 7.16 16.71
N PRO A 227 -11.54 6.72 16.81
CA PRO A 227 -10.42 7.61 17.03
C PRO A 227 -10.37 8.77 16.02
N VAL A 228 -10.01 9.95 16.53
CA VAL A 228 -9.77 11.14 15.71
C VAL A 228 -8.31 11.53 15.83
N PHE A 229 -7.68 11.75 14.68
CA PHE A 229 -6.26 12.07 14.56
C PHE A 229 -6.09 13.50 14.04
N TYR A 230 -4.95 14.09 14.39
CA TYR A 230 -4.57 15.40 13.91
C TYR A 230 -3.14 15.41 13.36
N ASN A 231 -2.97 16.05 12.22
CA ASN A 231 -1.74 16.03 11.44
C ASN A 231 -0.74 17.06 11.95
N VAL A 232 0.50 16.63 12.21
CA VAL A 232 1.63 17.50 12.57
C VAL A 232 2.46 17.76 11.32
N SER A 233 2.33 18.96 10.75
CA SER A 233 3.03 19.34 9.52
C SER A 233 3.62 20.74 9.65
N HIS A 234 2.90 21.75 9.16
CA HIS A 234 3.34 23.14 9.18
C HIS A 234 3.21 23.77 10.58
N ASN A 235 3.88 24.89 10.80
CA ASN A 235 3.69 25.72 12.00
C ASN A 235 3.91 24.96 13.34
N GLN A 236 5.06 24.35 13.50
CA GLN A 236 5.41 23.55 14.68
C GLN A 236 5.31 24.28 16.03
N HIS A 237 5.33 25.62 16.02
CA HIS A 237 5.22 26.45 17.24
C HIS A 237 3.88 26.28 17.99
N VAL A 238 2.83 25.81 17.32
CA VAL A 238 1.50 25.55 17.91
C VAL A 238 1.24 24.09 18.23
N THR A 239 2.18 23.18 17.97
CA THR A 239 2.00 21.73 18.13
C THR A 239 1.59 21.33 19.57
N GLU A 240 2.04 22.10 20.58
CA GLU A 240 1.63 21.87 21.96
C GLU A 240 0.11 21.92 22.15
N ALA A 241 -0.57 22.80 21.41
CA ALA A 241 -2.03 22.92 21.47
C ALA A 241 -2.75 21.62 21.07
N TYR A 242 -2.18 20.80 20.18
CA TYR A 242 -2.78 19.54 19.76
C TYR A 242 -2.92 18.55 20.93
N TYR A 243 -1.92 18.53 21.82
CA TYR A 243 -1.88 17.65 22.99
C TYR A 243 -2.81 18.07 24.12
N ASP A 244 -3.25 19.33 24.11
CA ASP A 244 -4.25 19.90 25.03
C ASP A 244 -5.70 19.68 24.56
N THR A 245 -5.90 18.99 23.43
CA THR A 245 -7.23 18.65 22.90
C THR A 245 -7.56 17.16 23.13
N ALA A 246 -8.81 16.79 22.84
CA ALA A 246 -9.30 15.42 22.98
C ALA A 246 -9.02 14.52 21.76
N ILE A 247 -8.11 14.88 20.85
CA ILE A 247 -7.66 13.96 19.79
C ILE A 247 -7.05 12.71 20.43
N GLN A 248 -7.16 11.57 19.76
CA GLN A 248 -6.61 10.32 20.25
C GLN A 248 -5.23 9.97 19.66
N GLY A 249 -4.78 10.68 18.64
CA GLY A 249 -3.44 10.49 18.08
C GLY A 249 -3.00 11.65 17.21
N THR A 250 -1.70 11.66 16.95
CA THR A 250 -1.05 12.61 16.04
C THR A 250 -0.41 11.87 14.88
N THR A 251 -0.42 12.49 13.71
CA THR A 251 0.12 11.90 12.49
C THR A 251 1.31 12.71 11.98
N TYR A 252 2.33 12.03 11.44
CA TYR A 252 3.63 12.57 11.08
C TYR A 252 4.02 12.18 9.66
N GLN A 253 4.92 12.95 9.06
CA GLN A 253 5.53 12.63 7.78
C GLN A 253 7.03 12.37 7.91
N TRP A 254 7.59 11.66 6.91
CA TRP A 254 9.03 11.51 6.81
C TRP A 254 9.51 11.38 5.37
N TYR A 255 10.20 12.40 4.91
CA TYR A 255 10.95 12.42 3.66
C TYR A 255 12.44 12.64 3.99
N PRO A 256 13.16 11.57 4.36
CA PRO A 256 14.45 11.65 5.06
C PRO A 256 15.55 12.31 4.24
N ILE A 257 15.43 12.34 2.92
CA ILE A 257 16.42 12.94 2.03
C ILE A 257 15.88 14.13 1.23
N GLY A 258 14.69 14.64 1.62
CA GLY A 258 13.99 15.73 0.95
C GLY A 258 13.15 15.27 -0.23
N LEU A 259 12.49 16.22 -0.90
CA LEU A 259 11.51 16.02 -1.97
C LEU A 259 11.91 16.79 -3.23
N VAL A 260 11.36 16.33 -4.37
CA VAL A 260 11.36 17.07 -5.65
C VAL A 260 12.76 17.44 -6.14
N ALA A 261 13.66 16.46 -6.17
CA ALA A 261 15.00 16.66 -6.75
C ALA A 261 14.92 16.90 -8.27
N GLY A 262 13.90 16.36 -8.94
CA GLY A 262 13.75 16.44 -10.39
C GLY A 262 14.63 15.45 -11.16
N TYR A 263 15.27 14.51 -10.48
CA TYR A 263 16.10 13.44 -11.04
C TYR A 263 16.27 12.29 -10.04
N THR A 264 16.60 11.10 -10.52
CA THR A 264 16.90 9.94 -9.68
C THR A 264 18.16 10.18 -8.85
N ARG A 265 18.01 10.23 -7.52
CA ARG A 265 19.13 10.30 -6.57
C ARG A 265 19.83 8.96 -6.46
N LYS A 266 21.15 9.00 -6.36
CA LYS A 266 22.01 7.82 -6.23
C LYS A 266 22.89 7.94 -5.00
N GLY A 267 23.07 6.84 -4.27
CA GLY A 267 23.95 6.79 -3.11
C GLY A 267 23.46 5.85 -2.02
N ASN A 268 24.23 5.73 -0.95
CA ASN A 268 23.84 5.00 0.23
C ASN A 268 23.11 5.92 1.21
N PHE A 269 21.82 5.73 1.31
CA PHE A 269 20.96 6.54 2.18
C PHE A 269 20.53 5.83 3.49
N LEU A 270 21.10 4.65 3.81
CA LEU A 270 20.82 3.96 5.07
C LEU A 270 21.06 4.85 6.31
N PRO A 271 22.14 5.67 6.38
CA PRO A 271 22.33 6.56 7.52
C PRO A 271 21.20 7.60 7.72
N HIS A 272 20.49 7.94 6.66
CA HIS A 272 19.38 8.92 6.72
C HIS A 272 18.08 8.32 7.24
N VAL A 273 17.95 6.99 7.26
CA VAL A 273 16.74 6.27 7.67
C VAL A 273 16.93 5.39 8.90
N ASP A 274 18.08 5.48 9.50
CA ASP A 274 18.50 4.65 10.64
C ASP A 274 17.67 4.90 11.90
N SER A 275 17.22 6.14 12.10
CA SER A 275 16.37 6.52 13.24
C SER A 275 15.38 7.62 12.85
N TYR A 276 14.20 7.57 13.46
CA TYR A 276 13.21 8.64 13.36
C TYR A 276 13.04 9.32 14.71
N ASN A 277 13.44 10.58 14.80
CA ASN A 277 13.33 11.36 16.02
C ASN A 277 12.06 12.22 16.00
N ILE A 278 11.23 12.09 17.05
CA ILE A 278 10.03 12.90 17.20
C ILE A 278 10.40 14.14 18.04
N PRO A 279 10.39 15.35 17.45
CA PRO A 279 10.84 16.55 18.17
C PRO A 279 9.91 16.97 19.31
N PHE A 280 8.70 16.41 19.38
CA PHE A 280 7.62 16.79 20.29
C PHE A 280 7.47 15.84 21.48
N SER A 281 8.34 14.84 21.63
CA SER A 281 8.24 13.81 22.69
C SER A 281 8.27 14.36 24.12
N HIS A 282 8.77 15.59 24.30
CA HIS A 282 8.80 16.29 25.59
C HIS A 282 7.47 16.97 25.98
N ILE A 283 6.51 17.09 25.05
CA ILE A 283 5.24 17.76 25.31
C ILE A 283 4.37 16.91 26.24
N LYS A 284 3.79 17.56 27.25
CA LYS A 284 2.86 16.93 28.19
C LYS A 284 1.69 16.31 27.44
N GLY A 285 1.40 15.04 27.67
CA GLY A 285 0.32 14.31 27.02
C GLY A 285 0.73 13.54 25.75
N PHE A 286 1.96 13.72 25.26
CA PHE A 286 2.49 13.00 24.11
C PHE A 286 2.31 11.48 24.22
N ASP A 287 2.68 10.89 25.36
CA ASP A 287 2.60 9.43 25.57
C ASP A 287 1.17 8.86 25.66
N LYS A 288 0.17 9.74 25.72
CA LYS A 288 -1.25 9.34 25.74
C LYS A 288 -1.90 9.33 24.35
N LYS A 289 -1.17 9.75 23.32
CA LYS A 289 -1.66 9.86 21.95
C LYS A 289 -1.04 8.75 21.10
N ALA A 290 -1.85 8.13 20.23
CA ALA A 290 -1.36 7.21 19.22
C ALA A 290 -0.45 7.93 18.23
N ARG A 291 0.54 7.20 17.69
CA ARG A 291 1.50 7.72 16.71
C ARG A 291 1.27 7.04 15.36
N LEU A 292 0.98 7.86 14.37
CA LEU A 292 0.70 7.43 13.00
C LEU A 292 1.66 8.14 12.05
N VAL A 293 2.10 7.44 11.02
CA VAL A 293 2.78 8.06 9.86
C VAL A 293 1.75 8.19 8.76
N TYR A 294 1.39 9.42 8.43
CA TYR A 294 0.43 9.69 7.38
C TYR A 294 1.06 9.63 5.99
N GLU A 295 2.32 10.06 5.87
CA GLU A 295 3.08 10.03 4.64
C GLU A 295 4.56 9.77 4.90
N PHE A 296 5.16 8.94 4.07
CA PHE A 296 6.62 8.80 3.99
C PHE A 296 7.00 8.25 2.63
N ASP A 297 8.20 8.57 2.16
CA ASP A 297 8.86 7.88 1.05
C ASP A 297 10.35 8.17 1.05
N PRO A 298 11.23 7.24 0.61
CA PRO A 298 12.57 7.57 0.15
C PRO A 298 12.49 8.24 -1.23
N ALA A 299 11.98 9.46 -1.26
CA ALA A 299 11.62 10.19 -2.45
C ALA A 299 12.78 10.36 -3.45
N ASP A 300 12.46 10.42 -4.74
CA ASP A 300 13.42 10.53 -5.85
C ASP A 300 14.45 9.38 -5.92
N ILE A 301 14.07 8.17 -5.42
CA ILE A 301 14.93 6.99 -5.35
C ILE A 301 14.27 5.78 -6.00
N MET A 302 15.05 5.03 -6.79
CA MET A 302 14.63 3.76 -7.37
C MET A 302 15.14 2.53 -6.59
N TYR A 303 16.04 2.71 -5.61
CA TYR A 303 16.54 1.60 -4.81
C TYR A 303 15.47 0.94 -3.93
N SER A 304 15.66 -0.36 -3.69
CA SER A 304 14.72 -1.20 -2.93
C SER A 304 15.14 -1.47 -1.48
N TYR A 305 16.32 -1.04 -1.04
CA TYR A 305 16.86 -1.41 0.28
C TYR A 305 16.32 -0.60 1.46
N MET A 306 15.59 0.51 1.24
CA MET A 306 15.28 1.48 2.32
C MET A 306 14.00 1.17 3.10
N TYR A 307 12.94 0.65 2.47
CA TYR A 307 11.63 0.53 3.10
C TYR A 307 11.60 -0.30 4.39
N PRO A 308 12.27 -1.47 4.50
CA PRO A 308 12.28 -2.23 5.75
C PRO A 308 13.00 -1.49 6.90
N VAL A 309 14.06 -0.73 6.60
CA VAL A 309 14.76 0.09 7.60
C VAL A 309 13.89 1.24 8.08
N ILE A 310 13.19 1.92 7.17
CA ILE A 310 12.22 2.97 7.50
C ILE A 310 11.11 2.41 8.40
N ALA A 311 10.53 1.26 8.04
CA ALA A 311 9.51 0.60 8.85
C ALA A 311 10.02 0.25 10.26
N ARG A 312 11.24 -0.28 10.38
CA ARG A 312 11.91 -0.53 11.65
C ARG A 312 12.07 0.74 12.47
N SER A 313 12.58 1.82 11.87
CA SER A 313 12.80 3.11 12.56
C SER A 313 11.49 3.70 13.08
N PHE A 314 10.40 3.58 12.34
CA PHE A 314 9.08 3.97 12.81
C PHE A 314 8.60 3.09 13.98
N ARG A 315 8.81 1.76 13.90
CA ARG A 315 8.42 0.86 15.00
C ARG A 315 9.23 1.16 16.28
N THR A 316 10.52 1.42 16.16
CA THR A 316 11.39 1.86 17.26
C THR A 316 10.88 3.16 17.88
N ALA A 317 10.44 4.13 17.07
CA ALA A 317 9.85 5.40 17.53
C ALA A 317 8.39 5.26 18.04
N GLY A 318 7.81 4.05 18.02
CA GLY A 318 6.51 3.75 18.61
C GLY A 318 5.30 3.90 17.71
N PHE A 319 5.48 4.01 16.40
CA PHE A 319 4.40 4.12 15.42
C PHE A 319 3.69 2.78 15.20
N GLN A 320 2.37 2.85 14.95
CA GLN A 320 1.51 1.68 14.75
C GLN A 320 0.70 1.72 13.44
N TRP A 321 0.58 2.87 12.83
CA TRP A 321 0.03 3.08 11.50
C TRP A 321 1.09 3.76 10.64
N ILE A 322 1.41 3.17 9.48
CA ILE A 322 2.50 3.62 8.62
C ILE A 322 2.04 3.52 7.17
N THR A 323 1.83 4.66 6.50
CA THR A 323 1.39 4.69 5.10
C THR A 323 2.36 5.46 4.22
N GLN A 324 2.86 4.80 3.17
CA GLN A 324 3.73 5.41 2.15
C GLN A 324 2.90 6.34 1.26
N PHE A 325 3.47 7.44 0.82
CA PHE A 325 2.90 8.34 -0.16
C PHE A 325 3.75 8.37 -1.43
N SER A 326 3.20 7.91 -2.58
CA SER A 326 1.90 7.30 -2.76
C SER A 326 2.02 6.08 -3.69
N TYR A 327 1.01 5.20 -3.70
CA TYR A 327 0.91 4.13 -4.69
C TYR A 327 0.39 4.71 -6.00
N ASP A 328 1.15 4.50 -7.08
CA ASP A 328 0.77 4.99 -8.41
C ASP A 328 -0.31 4.09 -9.03
N PRO A 329 -1.45 4.66 -9.48
CA PRO A 329 -2.45 3.90 -10.22
C PRO A 329 -1.83 3.23 -11.46
N ILE A 330 -2.11 1.94 -11.65
CA ILE A 330 -1.48 1.09 -12.67
C ILE A 330 -1.55 1.67 -14.09
N ASP A 331 -2.65 2.37 -14.40
CA ASP A 331 -2.89 2.87 -15.74
C ASP A 331 -2.13 4.16 -16.07
N ILE A 332 -1.54 4.85 -15.07
CA ILE A 332 -0.70 6.04 -15.25
C ILE A 332 0.72 5.85 -14.71
N ALA A 333 1.00 4.75 -14.03
CA ALA A 333 2.31 4.47 -13.45
C ALA A 333 3.42 4.37 -14.50
N TYR A 334 3.11 4.05 -15.75
CA TYR A 334 4.09 4.06 -16.84
C TYR A 334 4.78 5.41 -17.01
N ALA A 335 4.13 6.51 -16.60
CA ALA A 335 4.61 7.88 -16.76
C ALA A 335 5.05 8.53 -15.43
N ASN A 336 4.76 7.90 -14.28
CA ASN A 336 4.97 8.45 -12.95
C ASN A 336 4.41 9.87 -12.79
N THR A 337 3.11 10.05 -13.02
CA THR A 337 2.47 11.37 -13.02
C THR A 337 1.61 11.65 -11.80
N GLU A 338 1.37 10.68 -10.92
CA GLU A 338 0.55 10.92 -9.72
C GLU A 338 1.24 11.95 -8.81
N TYR A 339 2.49 11.69 -8.47
CA TYR A 339 3.35 12.62 -7.76
C TYR A 339 4.80 12.31 -8.10
N GLN A 340 5.39 13.01 -9.05
CA GLN A 340 6.65 12.64 -9.70
C GLN A 340 7.84 12.37 -8.77
N THR A 341 7.82 12.80 -7.52
CA THR A 341 8.88 12.53 -6.55
C THR A 341 8.73 11.17 -5.86
N HIS A 342 7.57 10.53 -6.04
CA HIS A 342 7.25 9.18 -5.54
C HIS A 342 7.04 8.27 -6.74
N PHE A 343 7.44 7.02 -6.63
CA PHE A 343 7.19 6.03 -7.67
C PHE A 343 7.11 4.64 -7.04
N LEU A 344 5.88 4.15 -6.89
CA LEU A 344 5.60 2.82 -6.34
C LEU A 344 4.40 2.19 -7.03
N ASN A 345 4.63 1.12 -7.77
CA ASN A 345 3.59 0.27 -8.34
C ASN A 345 4.14 -1.17 -8.46
N LEU A 346 3.33 -2.18 -8.18
CA LEU A 346 3.79 -3.57 -8.20
C LEU A 346 4.34 -4.00 -9.56
N ALA A 347 3.71 -3.56 -10.64
CA ALA A 347 4.13 -3.95 -11.98
C ALA A 347 5.27 -3.08 -12.55
N TYR A 348 5.30 -1.78 -12.22
CA TYR A 348 6.27 -0.84 -12.79
C TYR A 348 7.54 -0.64 -11.95
N THR A 349 7.46 -0.91 -10.65
CA THR A 349 8.61 -0.84 -9.72
C THR A 349 8.68 -2.09 -8.85
N PRO A 350 8.82 -3.30 -9.47
CA PRO A 350 8.68 -4.57 -8.76
C PRO A 350 9.64 -4.71 -7.57
N HIS A 351 10.90 -4.25 -7.70
CA HIS A 351 11.88 -4.29 -6.61
C HIS A 351 11.41 -3.48 -5.39
N LYS A 352 10.93 -2.25 -5.60
CA LYS A 352 10.40 -1.40 -4.53
C LYS A 352 9.14 -2.02 -3.91
N ALA A 353 8.27 -2.58 -4.74
CA ALA A 353 7.03 -3.22 -4.28
C ALA A 353 7.30 -4.46 -3.41
N ILE A 354 8.25 -5.33 -3.79
CA ILE A 354 8.67 -6.46 -2.93
C ILE A 354 9.33 -5.95 -1.65
N SER A 355 10.11 -4.88 -1.69
CA SER A 355 10.66 -4.23 -0.49
C SER A 355 9.54 -3.70 0.43
N MET A 356 8.47 -3.12 -0.12
CA MET A 356 7.28 -2.72 0.65
C MET A 356 6.58 -3.91 1.30
N LYS A 357 6.49 -5.05 0.61
CA LYS A 357 5.98 -6.31 1.19
C LYS A 357 6.81 -6.74 2.40
N ILE A 358 8.13 -6.68 2.29
CA ILE A 358 9.06 -6.98 3.40
C ILE A 358 8.88 -5.98 4.54
N ALA A 359 8.76 -4.69 4.23
CA ALA A 359 8.53 -3.64 5.22
C ALA A 359 7.20 -3.81 5.98
N ALA A 360 6.17 -4.31 5.31
CA ALA A 360 4.90 -4.66 5.96
C ALA A 360 5.07 -5.79 7.00
N GLU A 361 5.91 -6.81 6.70
CA GLU A 361 6.27 -7.84 7.68
C GLU A 361 7.07 -7.26 8.85
N VAL A 362 8.02 -6.36 8.59
CA VAL A 362 8.76 -5.63 9.62
C VAL A 362 7.80 -4.88 10.55
N ALA A 363 6.88 -4.10 10.00
CA ALA A 363 5.94 -3.30 10.77
C ALA A 363 5.03 -4.15 11.68
N ARG A 364 4.65 -5.35 11.24
CA ARG A 364 3.77 -6.26 12.00
C ARG A 364 4.52 -7.09 13.05
N ASN A 365 5.78 -7.43 12.81
CA ASN A 365 6.51 -8.42 13.63
C ASN A 365 7.51 -7.79 14.61
N ILE A 366 7.99 -6.56 14.36
CA ILE A 366 8.84 -5.85 15.31
C ILE A 366 7.98 -5.25 16.44
N LYS A 367 8.38 -5.47 17.68
CA LYS A 367 7.71 -4.88 18.84
C LYS A 367 7.86 -3.36 18.82
N ARG A 368 6.81 -2.67 19.22
CA ARG A 368 6.82 -1.22 19.36
C ARG A 368 7.86 -0.77 20.39
N GLY A 369 8.75 0.13 19.99
CA GLY A 369 9.83 0.65 20.85
C GLY A 369 11.08 -0.24 20.89
N GLU A 370 11.12 -1.37 20.17
CA GLU A 370 12.32 -2.22 20.08
C GLU A 370 13.40 -1.55 19.25
N SER A 371 14.64 -1.54 19.75
CA SER A 371 15.80 -0.96 19.06
C SER A 371 16.74 -2.05 18.59
N PHE A 372 17.37 -1.85 17.43
CA PHE A 372 18.30 -2.81 16.80
C PHE A 372 19.71 -2.24 16.60
N GLY A 373 20.00 -1.08 17.17
CA GLY A 373 21.29 -0.40 17.03
C GLY A 373 21.28 0.63 15.89
N THR A 374 22.45 0.87 15.30
CA THR A 374 22.67 1.92 14.30
C THR A 374 23.47 1.41 13.10
N TYR A 375 23.27 2.02 11.95
CA TYR A 375 24.04 1.74 10.76
C TYR A 375 25.56 2.04 11.01
N PRO A 376 26.50 1.20 10.49
CA PRO A 376 26.28 0.09 9.57
C PRO A 376 25.99 -1.27 10.24
N ASN A 377 25.95 -1.35 11.56
CA ASN A 377 25.83 -2.62 12.29
C ASN A 377 24.43 -3.23 12.24
N ASP A 378 23.42 -2.42 11.92
CA ASP A 378 22.01 -2.81 11.94
C ASP A 378 21.43 -3.20 10.57
N THR A 379 22.28 -3.53 9.59
CA THR A 379 21.85 -4.03 8.27
C THR A 379 21.16 -5.40 8.35
N VAL A 380 21.34 -6.12 9.46
CA VAL A 380 20.62 -7.36 9.77
C VAL A 380 19.86 -7.17 11.08
N PHE A 381 18.55 -7.32 11.03
CA PHE A 381 17.68 -7.21 12.21
C PHE A 381 16.55 -8.22 12.14
N THR A 382 16.32 -8.96 13.22
CA THR A 382 15.41 -10.11 13.26
C THR A 382 15.71 -11.10 12.11
N ASN A 383 14.77 -11.25 11.16
CA ASN A 383 14.88 -12.12 9.98
C ASN A 383 15.02 -11.30 8.70
N VAL A 384 15.44 -10.05 8.80
CA VAL A 384 15.56 -9.12 7.67
C VAL A 384 17.01 -8.71 7.47
N HIS A 385 17.45 -8.70 6.22
CA HIS A 385 18.72 -8.18 5.79
C HIS A 385 18.51 -7.11 4.73
N VAL A 386 19.27 -6.01 4.81
CA VAL A 386 19.31 -4.96 3.79
C VAL A 386 20.72 -4.70 3.32
N SER A 387 20.90 -4.43 2.01
CA SER A 387 22.21 -4.17 1.42
C SER A 387 22.13 -3.08 0.36
N TYR A 388 22.77 -1.95 0.61
CA TYR A 388 22.95 -0.92 -0.41
C TYR A 388 23.74 -1.42 -1.62
N LYS A 389 24.83 -2.18 -1.38
CA LYS A 389 25.70 -2.67 -2.46
C LYS A 389 24.99 -3.60 -3.44
N GLN A 390 24.04 -4.39 -2.95
CA GLN A 390 23.25 -5.34 -3.73
C GLN A 390 21.89 -4.77 -4.14
N ASP A 391 21.54 -3.57 -3.68
CA ASP A 391 20.18 -3.02 -3.75
C ASP A 391 19.12 -4.02 -3.26
N LEU A 392 19.38 -4.63 -2.11
CA LEU A 392 18.62 -5.77 -1.60
C LEU A 392 17.89 -5.43 -0.31
N SER A 393 16.61 -5.80 -0.26
CA SER A 393 15.86 -6.09 0.94
C SER A 393 15.50 -7.57 0.92
N GLU A 394 15.76 -8.28 2.02
CA GLU A 394 15.49 -9.71 2.14
C GLU A 394 14.80 -10.00 3.48
N LEU A 395 13.77 -10.84 3.46
CA LEU A 395 13.15 -11.47 4.63
C LEU A 395 13.34 -12.97 4.51
N ASN A 396 13.94 -13.58 5.55
CA ASN A 396 14.23 -15.02 5.56
C ASN A 396 13.74 -15.63 6.88
N ARG A 397 12.49 -16.09 6.88
CA ARG A 397 11.83 -16.79 7.99
C ARG A 397 11.56 -18.25 7.63
N PRO A 398 11.29 -19.12 8.61
CA PRO A 398 10.96 -20.51 8.31
C PRO A 398 9.78 -20.69 7.35
N ASP A 399 8.80 -19.80 7.38
CA ASP A 399 7.57 -19.85 6.58
C ASP A 399 7.55 -18.90 5.37
N ALA A 400 8.53 -17.99 5.24
CA ALA A 400 8.55 -16.97 4.19
C ALA A 400 9.97 -16.59 3.76
N PHE A 401 10.18 -16.52 2.44
CA PHE A 401 11.43 -16.08 1.85
C PHE A 401 11.15 -15.03 0.77
N PHE A 402 11.40 -13.75 1.09
CA PHE A 402 11.13 -12.61 0.21
C PHE A 402 12.42 -11.85 -0.08
N TYR A 403 12.63 -11.42 -1.33
CA TYR A 403 13.80 -10.67 -1.72
C TYR A 403 13.50 -9.71 -2.89
N SER A 404 13.96 -8.49 -2.75
CA SER A 404 13.70 -7.42 -3.72
C SER A 404 14.63 -7.44 -4.92
N ASN A 405 15.69 -8.22 -4.87
CA ASN A 405 16.68 -8.39 -5.94
C ASN A 405 17.37 -9.76 -5.78
N THR A 406 18.20 -10.16 -6.76
CA THR A 406 18.95 -11.41 -6.69
C THR A 406 19.71 -11.56 -5.37
N THR A 407 19.55 -12.70 -4.72
CA THR A 407 20.19 -13.05 -3.45
C THR A 407 20.92 -14.39 -3.53
N HIS A 408 21.96 -14.54 -2.70
CA HIS A 408 22.69 -15.80 -2.52
C HIS A 408 22.32 -16.51 -1.22
N SER A 409 21.40 -15.96 -0.43
CA SER A 409 20.92 -16.56 0.81
C SER A 409 20.08 -17.81 0.53
N HIS A 410 20.33 -18.86 1.31
CA HIS A 410 19.43 -20.01 1.35
C HIS A 410 18.29 -19.76 2.33
N PRO A 411 17.05 -20.22 2.05
CA PRO A 411 15.99 -20.16 3.03
C PRO A 411 16.36 -20.98 4.28
N VAL A 412 16.03 -20.43 5.46
CA VAL A 412 16.40 -21.06 6.76
C VAL A 412 15.71 -22.40 7.01
N ALA A 413 14.56 -22.65 6.37
CA ALA A 413 13.79 -23.90 6.50
C ALA A 413 12.97 -24.15 5.24
N ILE A 414 13.60 -24.65 4.18
CA ILE A 414 12.98 -24.79 2.87
C ILE A 414 11.71 -25.68 2.90
N GLU A 415 11.69 -26.70 3.75
CA GLU A 415 10.57 -27.64 3.90
C GLU A 415 9.32 -27.00 4.52
N HIS A 416 9.51 -25.90 5.25
CA HIS A 416 8.43 -25.20 5.96
C HIS A 416 7.91 -23.97 5.23
N LEU A 417 8.53 -23.61 4.10
CA LEU A 417 8.10 -22.46 3.32
C LEU A 417 6.62 -22.53 2.95
N GLN A 418 5.92 -21.44 3.17
CA GLN A 418 4.53 -21.21 2.76
C GLN A 418 4.43 -20.15 1.67
N ALA A 419 5.39 -19.24 1.60
CA ALA A 419 5.38 -18.14 0.63
C ALA A 419 6.79 -17.73 0.22
N ILE A 420 6.95 -17.49 -1.08
CA ILE A 420 8.13 -16.85 -1.67
C ILE A 420 7.65 -15.66 -2.50
N ALA A 421 8.36 -14.55 -2.42
CA ALA A 421 8.12 -13.41 -3.30
C ALA A 421 9.46 -12.79 -3.69
N GLY A 422 9.67 -12.53 -4.96
CA GLY A 422 10.97 -12.05 -5.39
C GLY A 422 10.99 -11.29 -6.70
N CYS A 423 12.11 -10.61 -6.89
CA CYS A 423 12.61 -10.15 -8.19
C CYS A 423 14.02 -10.74 -8.38
N GLY A 424 14.34 -11.20 -9.59
CA GLY A 424 15.62 -11.86 -9.87
C GLY A 424 15.71 -13.28 -9.30
N SER A 425 16.91 -13.75 -8.98
CA SER A 425 17.20 -15.13 -8.66
C SER A 425 17.61 -15.36 -7.20
N SER A 426 17.45 -16.60 -6.74
CA SER A 426 17.97 -17.12 -5.46
C SER A 426 18.48 -18.55 -5.65
N PRO A 427 19.11 -19.18 -4.64
CA PRO A 427 19.53 -20.59 -4.74
C PRO A 427 18.39 -21.57 -5.05
N ILE A 428 17.14 -21.23 -4.70
CA ILE A 428 15.97 -22.09 -4.92
C ILE A 428 15.11 -21.67 -6.11
N ILE A 429 15.24 -20.46 -6.61
CA ILE A 429 14.54 -19.99 -7.82
C ILE A 429 15.53 -19.30 -8.74
N LYS A 430 15.68 -19.84 -9.98
CA LYS A 430 16.41 -19.16 -11.04
C LYS A 430 15.41 -18.51 -11.98
N TYR A 431 15.50 -17.19 -12.14
CA TYR A 431 14.64 -16.40 -13.01
C TYR A 431 15.36 -15.14 -13.51
N GLU A 432 15.37 -14.91 -14.82
CA GLU A 432 16.11 -13.80 -15.45
C GLU A 432 15.21 -12.62 -15.83
N GLY A 433 13.86 -12.78 -15.73
CA GLY A 433 12.93 -11.68 -15.93
C GLY A 433 13.05 -10.61 -14.85
N THR A 434 12.66 -9.38 -15.20
CA THR A 434 12.72 -8.23 -14.28
C THR A 434 11.42 -7.99 -13.52
N GLY A 435 10.33 -8.68 -13.87
CA GLY A 435 9.07 -8.64 -13.15
C GLY A 435 9.12 -9.34 -11.79
N ALA A 436 8.20 -8.96 -10.91
CA ALA A 436 8.03 -9.67 -9.64
C ALA A 436 7.33 -11.02 -9.84
N TYR A 437 7.62 -11.97 -8.95
CA TYR A 437 6.90 -13.22 -8.87
C TYR A 437 6.55 -13.58 -7.42
N PHE A 438 5.52 -14.43 -7.30
CA PHE A 438 5.03 -14.92 -6.02
C PHE A 438 4.75 -16.42 -6.13
N VAL A 439 5.19 -17.18 -5.13
CA VAL A 439 4.99 -18.63 -5.07
C VAL A 439 4.39 -18.95 -3.70
N ASP A 440 3.12 -19.36 -3.70
CA ASP A 440 2.34 -19.56 -2.49
C ASP A 440 1.98 -21.05 -2.35
N ARG A 441 2.27 -21.65 -1.20
CA ARG A 441 1.94 -23.04 -0.92
C ARG A 441 0.46 -23.15 -0.57
N LEU A 442 -0.28 -23.94 -1.35
CA LEU A 442 -1.69 -24.23 -1.11
C LEU A 442 -1.87 -25.48 -0.24
N GLU A 443 -1.12 -26.53 -0.56
CA GLU A 443 -0.95 -27.75 0.23
C GLU A 443 0.35 -28.45 -0.18
N ASN A 444 0.69 -29.57 0.45
CA ASN A 444 1.91 -30.31 0.11
C ASN A 444 1.90 -30.75 -1.37
N GLY A 445 2.91 -30.38 -2.13
CA GLY A 445 3.02 -30.66 -3.56
C GLY A 445 2.12 -29.83 -4.48
N ILE A 446 1.44 -28.81 -3.94
CA ILE A 446 0.59 -27.89 -4.71
C ILE A 446 0.93 -26.44 -4.36
N TRP A 447 1.31 -25.66 -5.37
CA TRP A 447 1.66 -24.26 -5.23
C TRP A 447 0.95 -23.38 -6.25
N ARG A 448 0.71 -22.12 -5.91
CA ARG A 448 0.30 -21.09 -6.85
C ARG A 448 1.53 -20.27 -7.24
N LEU A 449 1.82 -20.21 -8.52
CA LEU A 449 2.84 -19.31 -9.08
C LEU A 449 2.16 -18.15 -9.79
N GLU A 450 2.59 -16.92 -9.50
CA GLU A 450 2.21 -15.73 -10.23
C GLU A 450 3.47 -15.03 -10.71
N VAL A 451 3.53 -14.71 -12.00
CA VAL A 451 4.67 -14.02 -12.62
C VAL A 451 4.18 -12.78 -13.32
N LEU A 452 4.70 -11.62 -12.95
CA LEU A 452 4.42 -10.36 -13.60
C LEU A 452 5.36 -10.13 -14.80
N PRO A 453 4.94 -9.34 -15.79
CA PRO A 453 5.78 -9.02 -16.95
C PRO A 453 7.03 -8.24 -16.56
N ASP A 454 7.99 -8.21 -17.47
CA ASP A 454 9.20 -7.41 -17.30
C ASP A 454 8.89 -5.91 -17.24
N ALA A 455 9.51 -5.23 -16.28
CA ALA A 455 9.46 -3.79 -16.11
C ALA A 455 10.82 -3.19 -16.43
N ILE A 456 10.90 -2.40 -17.48
CA ILE A 456 12.16 -1.88 -17.99
C ILE A 456 12.14 -0.35 -17.94
N GLN A 457 13.01 0.25 -17.14
CA GLN A 457 13.13 1.70 -17.04
C GLN A 457 13.74 2.25 -18.33
N VAL A 458 13.01 3.16 -19.00
CA VAL A 458 13.42 3.76 -20.27
C VAL A 458 13.75 5.26 -20.16
N SER A 459 13.34 5.92 -19.08
CA SER A 459 13.71 7.29 -18.78
C SER A 459 13.76 7.53 -17.27
N ASP A 460 14.26 8.70 -16.84
CA ASP A 460 14.28 9.06 -15.43
C ASP A 460 12.83 9.33 -14.94
N PRO A 461 12.32 8.55 -13.99
CA PRO A 461 10.95 8.68 -13.50
C PRO A 461 10.71 9.98 -12.73
N PHE A 462 11.73 10.58 -12.13
CA PHE A 462 11.62 11.77 -11.30
C PHE A 462 11.88 13.08 -12.07
N ALA A 463 12.26 12.99 -13.35
CA ALA A 463 12.28 14.16 -14.22
C ALA A 463 10.87 14.68 -14.49
N LYS A 464 10.75 15.89 -15.08
CA LYS A 464 9.46 16.55 -15.36
C LYS A 464 8.41 15.56 -15.88
N PRO A 465 7.28 15.39 -15.18
CA PRO A 465 6.27 14.39 -15.51
C PRO A 465 5.41 14.80 -16.71
N SER A 466 4.86 13.81 -17.41
CA SER A 466 3.90 14.00 -18.51
C SER A 466 3.24 12.67 -18.83
N LEU A 467 1.93 12.64 -19.06
CA LEU A 467 1.23 11.45 -19.56
C LEU A 467 1.70 11.00 -20.96
N LYS A 468 2.45 11.85 -21.66
CA LYS A 468 3.10 11.50 -22.96
C LYS A 468 4.47 10.87 -22.79
N LYS A 469 5.06 10.94 -21.59
CA LYS A 469 6.37 10.38 -21.25
C LYS A 469 6.18 8.93 -20.81
N GLU A 470 7.08 8.06 -21.18
CA GLU A 470 7.19 6.71 -20.66
C GLU A 470 8.45 6.64 -19.78
N THR A 471 8.28 6.27 -18.51
CA THR A 471 9.39 6.10 -17.57
C THR A 471 9.80 4.64 -17.47
N VAL A 472 8.80 3.76 -17.47
CA VAL A 472 8.99 2.30 -17.46
C VAL A 472 8.07 1.69 -18.50
N THR A 473 8.61 0.81 -19.31
CA THR A 473 7.85 0.01 -20.28
C THR A 473 7.66 -1.41 -19.76
N ILE A 474 6.53 -2.01 -20.11
CA ILE A 474 6.18 -3.39 -19.75
C ILE A 474 6.35 -4.28 -20.97
N VAL A 475 7.04 -5.40 -20.79
CA VAL A 475 7.31 -6.37 -21.86
C VAL A 475 6.92 -7.77 -21.41
N ASN A 476 6.12 -8.48 -22.22
CA ASN A 476 5.69 -9.86 -21.96
C ASN A 476 6.70 -10.86 -22.55
N ASN A 477 7.92 -10.89 -22.01
CA ASN A 477 8.89 -11.91 -22.38
C ASN A 477 8.53 -13.25 -21.75
N ALA A 478 8.92 -14.33 -22.42
CA ALA A 478 8.89 -15.66 -21.88
C ALA A 478 10.31 -16.04 -21.39
N TRP A 479 10.41 -16.49 -20.16
CA TRP A 479 11.67 -16.86 -19.53
C TRP A 479 11.61 -18.29 -19.00
N ASP A 480 12.75 -18.95 -18.96
CA ASP A 480 12.85 -20.19 -18.21
C ASP A 480 12.82 -19.87 -16.71
N MET A 481 12.08 -20.65 -15.94
CA MET A 481 12.02 -20.51 -14.48
C MET A 481 12.27 -21.83 -13.79
N THR A 482 13.36 -21.92 -13.03
CA THR A 482 13.67 -23.10 -12.20
C THR A 482 13.11 -22.91 -10.79
N LEU A 483 12.38 -23.91 -10.27
CA LEU A 483 11.84 -23.90 -8.89
C LEU A 483 12.28 -25.19 -8.17
N ARG A 484 13.20 -25.06 -7.20
CA ARG A 484 13.70 -26.16 -6.38
C ARG A 484 12.99 -26.19 -5.03
N LEU A 485 11.79 -26.75 -5.03
CA LEU A 485 10.95 -26.90 -3.84
C LEU A 485 10.82 -28.39 -3.49
N PRO A 486 11.25 -28.83 -2.29
CA PRO A 486 11.34 -30.25 -1.95
C PRO A 486 10.03 -31.02 -2.11
N ASP A 487 8.90 -30.41 -1.73
CA ASP A 487 7.58 -31.06 -1.84
C ASP A 487 6.99 -31.05 -3.25
N LEU A 488 7.46 -30.17 -4.13
CA LEU A 488 7.08 -30.14 -5.53
C LEU A 488 7.87 -31.17 -6.36
N GLY A 489 9.14 -31.41 -5.98
CA GLY A 489 10.04 -32.30 -6.68
C GLY A 489 10.58 -31.73 -7.98
N GLU A 490 11.19 -32.55 -8.81
CA GLU A 490 11.76 -32.16 -10.12
C GLU A 490 10.74 -32.26 -11.26
N ASP A 491 9.73 -33.14 -11.10
CA ASP A 491 8.69 -33.42 -12.08
C ASP A 491 7.33 -32.86 -11.62
N PHE A 492 6.95 -31.74 -12.19
CA PHE A 492 5.67 -31.11 -11.92
C PHE A 492 5.07 -30.45 -13.17
N ILE A 493 3.81 -30.11 -13.09
CA ILE A 493 3.08 -29.44 -14.16
C ILE A 493 2.61 -28.08 -13.66
N ALA A 494 2.79 -27.04 -14.48
CA ALA A 494 2.20 -25.73 -14.30
C ALA A 494 0.99 -25.58 -15.21
N THR A 495 -0.21 -25.54 -14.62
CA THR A 495 -1.48 -25.33 -15.34
C THR A 495 -1.94 -23.90 -15.17
N ALA A 496 -2.22 -23.21 -16.27
CA ALA A 496 -2.69 -21.80 -16.23
C ALA A 496 -4.03 -21.67 -15.48
N LEU A 497 -4.13 -20.65 -14.63
CA LEU A 497 -5.33 -20.34 -13.85
C LEU A 497 -6.05 -19.06 -14.27
N ASN A 498 -5.32 -18.06 -14.73
CA ASN A 498 -5.94 -16.77 -15.08
C ASN A 498 -6.60 -16.80 -16.46
N ASP A 499 -7.66 -16.00 -16.61
CA ASP A 499 -8.37 -15.89 -17.88
C ASP A 499 -7.42 -15.37 -18.99
N GLY A 500 -7.60 -15.90 -20.21
CA GLY A 500 -6.75 -15.57 -21.36
C GLY A 500 -5.41 -16.35 -21.42
N ASN A 501 -5.08 -17.11 -20.40
CA ASN A 501 -3.94 -18.04 -20.39
C ASN A 501 -4.44 -19.47 -20.45
N SER A 502 -3.91 -20.28 -21.38
CA SER A 502 -4.30 -21.69 -21.59
C SER A 502 -3.09 -22.62 -21.64
N LEU A 503 -1.96 -22.18 -21.07
CA LEU A 503 -0.71 -22.93 -21.13
C LEU A 503 -0.68 -24.01 -20.05
N ASP A 504 -0.35 -25.24 -20.46
CA ASP A 504 0.12 -26.29 -19.58
C ASP A 504 1.59 -26.54 -19.89
N ILE A 505 2.46 -26.40 -18.89
CA ILE A 505 3.90 -26.51 -19.04
C ILE A 505 4.38 -27.63 -18.12
N GLU A 506 5.07 -28.62 -18.68
CA GLU A 506 5.76 -29.64 -17.89
C GLU A 506 7.15 -29.16 -17.51
N ALA A 507 7.49 -29.28 -16.24
CA ALA A 507 8.84 -28.99 -15.77
C ALA A 507 9.83 -30.07 -16.24
N ILE A 508 11.03 -29.63 -16.59
CA ILE A 508 12.18 -30.47 -16.95
C ILE A 508 13.29 -30.16 -15.95
N ASN A 509 13.67 -31.12 -15.11
CA ASN A 509 14.66 -30.91 -14.05
C ASN A 509 14.36 -29.64 -13.21
N SER A 510 13.15 -29.56 -12.67
CA SER A 510 12.62 -28.41 -11.90
C SER A 510 12.48 -27.10 -12.68
N THR A 511 12.66 -27.09 -14.01
CA THR A 511 12.61 -25.89 -14.85
C THR A 511 11.37 -25.87 -15.74
N LEU A 512 10.59 -24.81 -15.65
CA LEU A 512 9.49 -24.47 -16.57
C LEU A 512 10.08 -23.72 -17.76
N PRO A 513 10.13 -24.32 -18.97
CA PRO A 513 10.66 -23.63 -20.14
C PRO A 513 9.69 -22.60 -20.68
N CYS A 514 10.19 -21.47 -21.16
CA CYS A 514 9.43 -20.44 -21.85
C CYS A 514 8.17 -19.99 -21.09
N LEU A 515 8.25 -19.87 -19.77
CA LEU A 515 7.16 -19.43 -18.91
C LEU A 515 6.79 -17.97 -19.22
N ARG A 516 5.52 -17.73 -19.55
CA ARG A 516 4.99 -16.38 -19.79
C ARG A 516 4.43 -15.78 -18.51
N PRO A 517 4.36 -14.44 -18.42
CA PRO A 517 3.62 -13.78 -17.34
C PRO A 517 2.18 -14.31 -17.21
N GLY A 518 1.73 -14.55 -15.97
CA GLY A 518 0.44 -15.16 -15.69
C GLY A 518 0.38 -15.81 -14.32
N VAL A 519 -0.71 -16.53 -14.07
CA VAL A 519 -0.92 -17.32 -12.85
C VAL A 519 -1.05 -18.78 -13.19
N TYR A 520 -0.36 -19.62 -12.43
CA TYR A 520 -0.28 -21.07 -12.66
C TYR A 520 -0.50 -21.83 -11.35
N LEU A 521 -1.17 -22.96 -11.46
CA LEU A 521 -1.19 -24.00 -10.42
C LEU A 521 -0.05 -24.96 -10.69
N LEU A 522 0.93 -25.02 -9.80
CA LEU A 522 2.01 -26.00 -9.85
C LEU A 522 1.57 -27.25 -9.10
N LYS A 523 1.67 -28.40 -9.76
CA LYS A 523 1.26 -29.69 -9.20
C LYS A 523 2.32 -30.74 -9.46
N ARG A 524 2.80 -31.41 -8.42
CA ARG A 524 3.67 -32.59 -8.54
C ARG A 524 2.95 -33.69 -9.30
N LYS A 525 3.61 -34.33 -10.28
CA LYS A 525 2.98 -35.29 -11.22
C LYS A 525 2.33 -36.51 -10.53
N ASP A 526 2.97 -37.04 -9.51
CA ASP A 526 2.54 -38.24 -8.79
C ASP A 526 1.59 -37.95 -7.61
N TYR A 527 1.12 -36.70 -7.46
CA TYR A 527 0.30 -36.28 -6.34
C TYR A 527 -1.15 -35.98 -6.75
N ASN A 528 -2.09 -36.56 -6.00
CA ASN A 528 -3.50 -36.20 -6.11
C ASN A 528 -3.89 -35.24 -4.98
N PRO A 529 -4.26 -34.00 -5.29
CA PRO A 529 -4.60 -33.01 -4.27
C PRO A 529 -5.83 -33.44 -3.46
N VAL A 530 -5.80 -33.18 -2.17
CA VAL A 530 -6.93 -33.38 -1.27
C VAL A 530 -8.05 -32.41 -1.59
N ASN A 531 -7.68 -31.18 -1.93
CA ASN A 531 -8.61 -30.11 -2.25
C ASN A 531 -8.69 -29.88 -3.77
N LYS A 532 -9.87 -29.44 -4.23
CA LYS A 532 -10.06 -29.00 -5.62
C LYS A 532 -9.69 -27.51 -5.73
N TRP A 533 -8.48 -27.26 -6.21
CA TRP A 533 -7.99 -25.92 -6.47
C TRP A 533 -8.39 -25.47 -7.89
N ASN A 534 -9.05 -24.31 -8.00
CA ASN A 534 -9.44 -23.72 -9.29
C ASN A 534 -9.35 -22.19 -9.23
N LYS A 535 -9.56 -21.52 -10.36
CA LYS A 535 -9.42 -20.07 -10.47
C LYS A 535 -10.33 -19.28 -9.52
N ASP A 536 -11.51 -19.81 -9.17
CA ASP A 536 -12.50 -19.14 -8.32
C ASP A 536 -12.28 -19.39 -6.83
N THR A 537 -11.38 -20.32 -6.48
CA THR A 537 -11.07 -20.64 -5.09
C THR A 537 -10.50 -19.42 -4.37
N ARG A 538 -11.16 -18.99 -3.28
CA ARG A 538 -10.64 -17.92 -2.43
C ARG A 538 -9.53 -18.48 -1.54
N TRP A 539 -8.39 -17.83 -1.56
CA TRP A 539 -7.24 -18.15 -0.74
C TRP A 539 -6.72 -16.86 -0.10
N GLN A 540 -6.72 -16.80 1.25
CA GLN A 540 -6.48 -15.55 1.97
C GLN A 540 -7.43 -14.44 1.49
N ASN A 541 -6.91 -13.34 0.98
CA ASN A 541 -7.65 -12.17 0.49
C ASN A 541 -7.71 -12.04 -1.04
N ILE A 542 -7.33 -13.10 -1.78
CA ILE A 542 -7.37 -13.16 -3.26
C ILE A 542 -8.13 -14.39 -3.75
N ARG A 543 -8.49 -14.43 -5.04
CA ARG A 543 -8.87 -15.66 -5.74
C ARG A 543 -7.65 -16.20 -6.47
N LEU A 544 -7.54 -17.54 -6.60
CA LEU A 544 -6.34 -18.16 -7.18
C LEU A 544 -6.10 -17.76 -8.64
N GLY A 545 -7.15 -17.52 -9.42
CA GLY A 545 -7.04 -17.09 -10.81
C GLY A 545 -6.93 -15.59 -11.02
N GLU A 546 -6.95 -14.79 -9.95
CA GLU A 546 -6.76 -13.33 -10.11
C GLU A 546 -5.34 -13.03 -10.60
N TYR A 547 -5.29 -12.21 -11.64
CA TYR A 547 -4.06 -11.73 -12.25
C TYR A 547 -4.26 -10.33 -12.80
N VAL A 548 -3.36 -9.43 -12.49
CA VAL A 548 -3.39 -8.05 -12.96
C VAL A 548 -2.03 -7.65 -13.49
N GLN A 549 -2.00 -7.31 -14.76
CA GLN A 549 -0.83 -6.74 -15.43
C GLN A 549 -1.23 -5.42 -16.12
N PRO A 550 -0.29 -4.49 -16.35
CA PRO A 550 -0.55 -3.30 -17.13
C PRO A 550 -0.94 -3.63 -18.57
N ASN A 551 -1.68 -2.73 -19.20
CA ASN A 551 -1.92 -2.80 -20.63
C ASN A 551 -0.59 -2.56 -21.37
N ILE A 552 -0.25 -3.45 -22.32
CA ILE A 552 0.93 -3.27 -23.14
C ILE A 552 0.69 -2.09 -24.08
N ARG A 553 1.57 -1.11 -24.01
CA ARG A 553 1.51 0.06 -24.88
C ARG A 553 2.24 -0.24 -26.18
N GLN A 554 1.57 0.00 -27.32
CA GLN A 554 2.26 -0.04 -28.60
C GLN A 554 3.22 1.15 -28.70
N ARG A 555 4.48 0.86 -28.94
CA ARG A 555 5.51 1.87 -29.17
C ARG A 555 5.62 2.16 -30.65
N LYS A 556 5.86 3.42 -30.99
CA LYS A 556 6.14 3.86 -32.37
C LYS A 556 7.64 3.84 -32.69
N ASP A 557 8.46 3.95 -31.64
CA ASP A 557 9.92 4.02 -31.73
C ASP A 557 10.55 2.90 -30.92
N PHE A 558 11.71 2.41 -31.38
CA PHE A 558 12.49 1.46 -30.62
C PHE A 558 13.42 2.19 -29.63
N THR A 559 13.71 1.55 -28.52
CA THR A 559 14.67 2.02 -27.52
C THR A 559 15.73 0.95 -27.33
N VAL A 560 16.98 1.34 -27.33
CA VAL A 560 18.09 0.46 -26.95
C VAL A 560 18.43 0.74 -25.49
N ILE A 561 18.33 -0.26 -24.65
CA ILE A 561 18.64 -0.17 -23.23
C ILE A 561 19.92 -0.97 -22.98
N HIS A 562 20.85 -0.34 -22.32
CA HIS A 562 22.11 -0.94 -21.94
C HIS A 562 22.35 -0.60 -20.46
N GLN A 563 22.60 -1.63 -19.65
CA GLN A 563 23.04 -1.43 -18.27
C GLN A 563 24.56 -1.47 -18.21
N PRO A 564 25.23 -0.34 -17.91
CA PRO A 564 26.68 -0.34 -17.81
C PRO A 564 27.12 -1.19 -16.63
N THR A 565 28.11 -2.06 -16.85
CA THR A 565 28.76 -2.81 -15.78
C THR A 565 29.46 -1.82 -14.84
N LYS A 566 29.13 -1.85 -13.55
CA LYS A 566 29.65 -0.89 -12.56
C LYS A 566 31.15 -1.06 -12.29
N THR A 567 31.64 -2.29 -12.37
CA THR A 567 33.05 -2.63 -12.14
C THR A 567 33.43 -3.80 -13.03
N VAL A 568 34.63 -3.77 -13.59
CA VAL A 568 35.24 -4.86 -14.36
C VAL A 568 36.59 -5.17 -13.75
N ASP A 569 36.84 -6.45 -13.45
CA ASP A 569 38.14 -6.89 -13.00
C ASP A 569 39.17 -6.77 -14.15
N ALA A 570 40.33 -6.21 -13.86
CA ALA A 570 41.39 -6.08 -14.85
C ALA A 570 41.78 -7.47 -15.42
N GLY A 571 41.79 -7.60 -16.73
CA GLY A 571 42.15 -8.83 -17.43
C GLY A 571 41.02 -9.83 -17.67
N LYS A 572 39.75 -9.46 -17.36
CA LYS A 572 38.57 -10.23 -17.76
C LYS A 572 37.84 -9.58 -18.95
N ASP A 573 37.17 -10.41 -19.75
CA ASP A 573 36.36 -9.92 -20.86
C ASP A 573 35.18 -9.11 -20.31
N LEU A 574 34.92 -7.96 -20.94
CA LEU A 574 33.72 -7.16 -20.68
C LEU A 574 32.63 -7.58 -21.68
N VAL A 575 31.58 -8.17 -21.18
CA VAL A 575 30.36 -8.43 -21.96
C VAL A 575 29.40 -7.26 -21.76
N ILE A 576 29.02 -6.62 -22.86
CA ILE A 576 28.00 -5.56 -22.87
C ILE A 576 26.74 -6.14 -23.50
N GLU A 577 25.69 -6.25 -22.71
CA GLU A 577 24.37 -6.65 -23.18
C GLU A 577 23.50 -5.43 -23.40
N ALA A 578 22.78 -5.39 -24.50
CA ALA A 578 21.81 -4.36 -24.82
C ALA A 578 20.48 -5.00 -25.18
N GLN A 579 19.39 -4.46 -24.61
CA GLN A 579 18.03 -4.86 -24.95
C GLN A 579 17.42 -3.85 -25.89
N ILE A 580 16.84 -4.32 -26.98
CA ILE A 580 16.08 -3.50 -27.93
C ILE A 580 14.59 -3.71 -27.65
N ILE A 581 13.86 -2.60 -27.41
CA ILE A 581 12.42 -2.59 -27.17
C ILE A 581 11.77 -1.73 -28.25
N GLY A 582 10.84 -2.30 -29.03
CA GLY A 582 10.16 -1.60 -30.10
C GLY A 582 8.89 -2.30 -30.53
#